data_7c67c8337c826c08848190f626a8e7f5
#
_entry.id   7c67c8337c826c08848190f626a8e7f5
#
_cell.length_a   1.000
_cell.length_b   1.000
_cell.length_c   1.000
_cell.angle_alpha   90.00
_cell.angle_beta   90.00
_cell.angle_gamma   90.00
#
_symmetry.space_group_name_H-M   'P 1'
#
loop_
_entity.id
_entity.type
_entity.pdbx_description
1 polymer ?
#
loop_
_entity_poly.entity_id
_entity_poly.type
_entity_poly.pdbx_seq_one_letter_code
_entity_poly.pdbx_strand_id
1 'polypeptide(L)'
;MRRAGVAALALPGALALASCRVERAQSGRLPEPGAAATAADSVASAEVYAALRVYYARLTSRDWKVLAESFWPRATITTIMRPAADSADSVHTIAIEDFVALATRHGIRDCPASFSDEIAHANIVTYGPLADAWVTYRAHCGVRPDSIAIHYGMDAFHLMKHHGEWRVAGLTFTMETPDLPLNRWQ
;
A
#
# COMPACT_ATOMS: atom_id res chain seq x y z
N MET A 1 48.11 1.11 -63.47
CA MET A 1 47.07 2.10 -63.16
C MET A 1 45.70 1.49 -63.45
N ARG A 2 45.05 0.94 -62.46
CA ARG A 2 43.67 0.47 -62.52
C ARG A 2 42.90 1.06 -61.36
N ARG A 3 41.93 1.93 -61.67
CA ARG A 3 41.01 2.53 -60.69
C ARG A 3 39.92 1.52 -60.40
N ALA A 4 39.76 1.14 -59.09
CA ALA A 4 38.64 0.38 -58.60
C ALA A 4 37.49 1.33 -58.24
N GLY A 5 36.33 1.12 -58.90
CA GLY A 5 35.12 1.84 -58.65
C GLY A 5 34.43 1.22 -57.45
N VAL A 6 34.07 2.07 -56.45
CA VAL A 6 33.26 1.69 -55.31
C VAL A 6 31.79 1.87 -55.69
N ALA A 7 31.05 0.74 -55.77
CA ALA A 7 29.61 0.77 -55.96
C ALA A 7 28.91 1.02 -54.60
N ALA A 8 28.19 2.15 -54.49
CA ALA A 8 27.35 2.46 -53.34
C ALA A 8 26.02 1.70 -53.50
N LEU A 9 25.77 0.72 -52.61
CA LEU A 9 24.44 0.12 -52.43
C LEU A 9 23.57 1.06 -51.58
N ALA A 10 22.59 1.65 -52.23
CA ALA A 10 21.52 2.37 -51.53
C ALA A 10 20.45 1.37 -51.07
N LEU A 11 20.29 1.17 -49.77
CA LEU A 11 19.16 0.46 -49.16
C LEU A 11 17.99 1.43 -48.98
N PRO A 12 16.79 1.15 -49.50
CA PRO A 12 15.61 1.93 -49.18
C PRO A 12 15.11 1.51 -47.80
N GLY A 13 15.40 2.31 -46.79
CA GLY A 13 14.79 2.17 -45.47
C GLY A 13 13.32 2.60 -45.53
N ALA A 14 12.39 1.66 -45.61
CA ALA A 14 10.99 1.91 -45.42
C ALA A 14 10.76 2.14 -43.90
N LEU A 15 10.67 3.39 -43.47
CA LEU A 15 10.16 3.76 -42.17
C LEU A 15 8.66 3.41 -42.13
N ALA A 16 8.32 2.25 -41.58
CA ALA A 16 6.95 1.95 -41.17
C ALA A 16 6.59 2.84 -39.97
N LEU A 17 5.96 3.98 -40.27
CA LEU A 17 5.28 4.75 -39.26
C LEU A 17 4.12 3.90 -38.70
N ALA A 18 4.37 3.22 -37.59
CA ALA A 18 3.32 2.60 -36.81
C ALA A 18 2.42 3.74 -36.31
N SER A 19 1.34 3.99 -37.05
CA SER A 19 0.27 4.86 -36.59
C SER A 19 -0.32 4.25 -35.33
N CYS A 20 0.09 4.75 -34.17
CA CYS A 20 -0.67 4.54 -32.94
C CYS A 20 -2.09 5.03 -33.18
N ARG A 21 -2.99 4.12 -33.56
CA ARG A 21 -4.41 4.38 -33.42
C ARG A 21 -4.64 4.55 -31.92
N VAL A 22 -4.76 5.79 -31.50
CA VAL A 22 -5.40 6.12 -30.24
C VAL A 22 -6.87 5.70 -30.44
N GLU A 23 -7.17 4.46 -30.08
CA GLU A 23 -8.55 4.08 -29.86
C GLU A 23 -9.04 5.09 -28.82
N ARG A 24 -9.98 5.94 -29.22
CA ARG A 24 -10.70 6.79 -28.29
C ARG A 24 -11.29 5.83 -27.25
N ALA A 25 -10.63 5.75 -26.10
CA ALA A 25 -11.25 5.18 -24.92
C ALA A 25 -12.62 5.83 -24.84
N GLN A 26 -13.66 5.02 -24.93
CA GLN A 26 -15.01 5.48 -24.63
C GLN A 26 -14.84 6.20 -23.31
N SER A 27 -15.20 7.47 -23.28
CA SER A 27 -15.17 8.27 -22.05
C SER A 27 -16.17 7.62 -21.10
N GLY A 28 -15.69 6.60 -20.39
CA GLY A 28 -16.42 6.01 -19.29
C GLY A 28 -16.67 7.14 -18.32
N ARG A 29 -17.91 7.57 -18.22
CA ARG A 29 -18.35 8.53 -17.24
C ARG A 29 -17.88 7.99 -15.91
N LEU A 30 -17.07 8.76 -15.20
CA LEU A 30 -16.69 8.40 -13.84
C LEU A 30 -17.99 8.11 -13.08
N PRO A 31 -18.06 7.03 -12.29
CA PRO A 31 -19.26 6.74 -11.53
C PRO A 31 -19.61 7.97 -10.69
N GLU A 32 -20.86 8.36 -10.74
CA GLU A 32 -21.39 9.46 -9.94
C GLU A 32 -21.11 9.14 -8.46
N PRO A 33 -20.67 10.12 -7.66
CA PRO A 33 -20.53 9.92 -6.22
C PRO A 33 -21.86 9.41 -5.64
N GLY A 34 -21.85 8.22 -5.07
CA GLY A 34 -23.05 7.56 -4.54
C GLY A 34 -23.71 6.52 -5.47
N ALA A 35 -23.12 6.19 -6.64
CA ALA A 35 -23.57 5.05 -7.43
C ALA A 35 -23.51 3.78 -6.57
N ALA A 36 -24.61 3.00 -6.57
CA ALA A 36 -24.65 1.73 -5.84
C ALA A 36 -23.54 0.81 -6.34
N ALA A 37 -22.80 0.19 -5.41
CA ALA A 37 -21.75 -0.76 -5.72
C ALA A 37 -22.33 -1.91 -6.57
N THR A 38 -21.59 -2.31 -7.61
CA THR A 38 -21.96 -3.48 -8.41
C THR A 38 -21.66 -4.78 -7.65
N ALA A 39 -22.20 -5.92 -8.09
CA ALA A 39 -21.85 -7.22 -7.51
C ALA A 39 -20.34 -7.51 -7.65
N ALA A 40 -19.71 -7.05 -8.74
CA ALA A 40 -18.26 -7.18 -8.94
C ALA A 40 -17.46 -6.36 -7.91
N ASP A 41 -17.90 -5.13 -7.59
CA ASP A 41 -17.28 -4.30 -6.56
C ASP A 41 -17.40 -4.93 -5.17
N SER A 42 -18.54 -5.58 -4.88
CA SER A 42 -18.75 -6.30 -3.62
C SER A 42 -17.79 -7.48 -3.47
N VAL A 43 -17.58 -8.26 -4.54
CA VAL A 43 -16.61 -9.38 -4.54
C VAL A 43 -15.19 -8.85 -4.37
N ALA A 44 -14.79 -7.83 -5.13
CA ALA A 44 -13.47 -7.22 -5.03
C ALA A 44 -13.21 -6.65 -3.63
N SER A 45 -14.20 -5.97 -3.04
CA SER A 45 -14.09 -5.44 -1.67
C SER A 45 -13.92 -6.55 -0.63
N ALA A 46 -14.61 -7.68 -0.78
CA ALA A 46 -14.44 -8.84 0.09
C ALA A 46 -13.04 -9.46 -0.03
N GLU A 47 -12.50 -9.55 -1.25
CA GLU A 47 -11.13 -10.03 -1.49
C GLU A 47 -10.08 -9.07 -0.87
N VAL A 48 -10.26 -7.76 -1.03
CA VAL A 48 -9.39 -6.75 -0.40
C VAL A 48 -9.44 -6.87 1.12
N TYR A 49 -10.65 -6.99 1.70
CA TYR A 49 -10.80 -7.18 3.14
C TYR A 49 -10.08 -8.44 3.64
N ALA A 50 -10.16 -9.54 2.88
CA ALA A 50 -9.42 -10.76 3.19
C ALA A 50 -7.89 -10.55 3.16
N ALA A 51 -7.38 -9.81 2.15
CA ALA A 51 -5.96 -9.45 2.06
C ALA A 51 -5.51 -8.59 3.24
N LEU A 52 -6.32 -7.62 3.66
CA LEU A 52 -6.06 -6.79 4.85
C LEU A 52 -6.03 -7.62 6.13
N ARG A 53 -6.93 -8.59 6.30
CA ARG A 53 -6.88 -9.50 7.45
C ARG A 53 -5.57 -10.31 7.49
N VAL A 54 -5.09 -10.76 6.33
CA VAL A 54 -3.80 -11.45 6.23
C VAL A 54 -2.65 -10.50 6.62
N TYR A 55 -2.69 -9.24 6.15
CA TYR A 55 -1.71 -8.23 6.53
C TYR A 55 -1.65 -8.04 8.05
N TYR A 56 -2.77 -7.82 8.73
CA TYR A 56 -2.81 -7.60 10.18
C TYR A 56 -2.38 -8.85 10.97
N ALA A 57 -2.73 -10.05 10.51
CA ALA A 57 -2.25 -11.30 11.12
C ALA A 57 -0.73 -11.45 11.00
N ARG A 58 -0.15 -11.10 9.84
CA ARG A 58 1.30 -11.12 9.61
C ARG A 58 2.02 -10.06 10.45
N LEU A 59 1.47 -8.86 10.55
CA LEU A 59 1.99 -7.79 11.40
C LEU A 59 2.02 -8.23 12.88
N THR A 60 0.93 -8.81 13.36
CA THR A 60 0.81 -9.36 14.72
C THR A 60 1.81 -10.48 14.98
N SER A 61 2.11 -11.33 14.00
CA SER A 61 3.07 -12.43 14.14
C SER A 61 4.51 -11.94 14.31
N ARG A 62 4.83 -10.72 13.94
CA ARG A 62 6.17 -10.12 13.91
C ARG A 62 7.16 -10.89 13.03
N ASP A 63 6.68 -11.73 12.15
CA ASP A 63 7.49 -12.29 11.07
C ASP A 63 7.54 -11.26 9.93
N TRP A 64 8.54 -10.39 10.01
CA TRP A 64 8.69 -9.26 9.10
C TRP A 64 8.90 -9.69 7.65
N LYS A 65 9.50 -10.86 7.43
CA LYS A 65 9.67 -11.41 6.07
C LYS A 65 8.33 -11.85 5.50
N VAL A 66 7.51 -12.52 6.29
CA VAL A 66 6.16 -12.92 5.90
C VAL A 66 5.24 -11.70 5.74
N LEU A 67 5.41 -10.67 6.59
CA LEU A 67 4.69 -9.40 6.41
C LEU A 67 4.99 -8.77 5.05
N ALA A 68 6.25 -8.79 4.60
CA ALA A 68 6.65 -8.22 3.31
C ALA A 68 5.90 -8.84 2.11
N GLU A 69 5.46 -10.09 2.21
CA GLU A 69 4.65 -10.74 1.16
C GLU A 69 3.27 -10.12 0.96
N SER A 70 2.80 -9.32 1.93
CA SER A 70 1.56 -8.54 1.79
C SER A 70 1.73 -7.30 0.92
N PHE A 71 2.95 -6.97 0.52
CA PHE A 71 3.29 -5.79 -0.26
C PHE A 71 3.80 -6.16 -1.65
N TRP A 72 3.59 -5.27 -2.59
CA TRP A 72 4.35 -5.30 -3.85
C TRP A 72 5.79 -4.85 -3.60
N PRO A 73 6.76 -5.37 -4.37
CA PRO A 73 8.16 -4.93 -4.27
C PRO A 73 8.26 -3.40 -4.38
N ARG A 74 9.07 -2.80 -3.49
CA ARG A 74 9.28 -1.35 -3.39
C ARG A 74 8.06 -0.53 -2.96
N ALA A 75 7.00 -1.16 -2.48
CA ALA A 75 5.91 -0.46 -1.81
C ALA A 75 6.43 0.39 -0.66
N THR A 76 5.76 1.50 -0.38
CA THR A 76 6.21 2.45 0.64
C THR A 76 5.28 2.45 1.84
N ILE A 77 5.87 2.68 3.00
CA ILE A 77 5.17 2.96 4.25
C ILE A 77 5.49 4.40 4.65
N THR A 78 4.47 5.22 4.85
CA THR A 78 4.59 6.63 5.22
C THR A 78 3.87 6.91 6.52
N THR A 79 4.52 7.64 7.42
CA THR A 79 3.90 8.08 8.68
C THR A 79 4.52 9.39 9.16
N ILE A 80 3.88 10.01 10.16
CA ILE A 80 4.47 11.13 10.89
C ILE A 80 5.19 10.55 12.11
N MET A 81 6.50 10.67 12.13
CA MET A 81 7.27 10.36 13.32
C MET A 81 7.31 11.57 14.26
N ARG A 82 7.00 11.30 15.51
CA ARG A 82 7.11 12.25 16.62
C ARG A 82 8.29 11.82 17.48
N PRO A 83 9.46 12.37 17.26
CA PRO A 83 10.58 12.15 18.17
C PRO A 83 10.23 12.76 19.53
N ALA A 84 11.00 12.45 20.57
CA ALA A 84 10.77 12.93 21.96
C ALA A 84 10.40 14.42 22.01
N ALA A 85 9.72 14.82 23.08
CA ALA A 85 8.92 16.03 23.31
C ALA A 85 9.42 17.41 22.77
N ASP A 86 10.68 17.51 22.36
CA ASP A 86 11.30 18.78 21.95
C ASP A 86 11.71 18.86 20.46
N SER A 87 11.34 17.88 19.65
CA SER A 87 11.70 17.87 18.23
C SER A 87 10.45 17.98 17.33
N ALA A 88 10.58 18.72 16.25
CA ALA A 88 9.50 18.90 15.28
C ALA A 88 9.08 17.57 14.64
N ASP A 89 7.77 17.39 14.47
CA ASP A 89 7.21 16.28 13.71
C ASP A 89 7.73 16.29 12.26
N SER A 90 7.97 15.11 11.72
CA SER A 90 8.41 14.98 10.33
C SER A 90 7.74 13.80 9.63
N VAL A 91 7.45 13.97 8.35
CA VAL A 91 6.93 12.89 7.50
C VAL A 91 8.10 11.97 7.12
N HIS A 92 7.94 10.69 7.42
CA HIS A 92 8.89 9.67 7.04
C HIS A 92 8.26 8.69 6.07
N THR A 93 8.98 8.42 4.99
CA THR A 93 8.62 7.38 4.02
C THR A 93 9.77 6.39 3.91
N ILE A 94 9.45 5.12 4.02
CA ILE A 94 10.42 4.02 3.94
C ILE A 94 9.91 2.95 2.97
N ALA A 95 10.80 2.34 2.19
CA ALA A 95 10.45 1.18 1.39
C ALA A 95 10.21 -0.04 2.29
N ILE A 96 9.35 -0.97 1.85
CA ILE A 96 9.01 -2.17 2.64
C ILE A 96 10.26 -3.00 2.99
N GLU A 97 11.22 -3.11 2.09
CA GLU A 97 12.45 -3.84 2.30
C GLU A 97 13.30 -3.23 3.43
N ASP A 98 13.39 -1.91 3.46
CA ASP A 98 14.11 -1.18 4.50
C ASP A 98 13.36 -1.25 5.85
N PHE A 99 12.03 -1.18 5.82
CA PHE A 99 11.19 -1.41 7.01
C PHE A 99 11.45 -2.79 7.61
N VAL A 100 11.44 -3.84 6.79
CA VAL A 100 11.72 -5.22 7.23
C VAL A 100 13.11 -5.33 7.84
N ALA A 101 14.13 -4.73 7.20
CA ALA A 101 15.49 -4.74 7.72
C ALA A 101 15.59 -4.00 9.07
N LEU A 102 14.88 -2.90 9.24
CA LEU A 102 14.81 -2.13 10.49
C LEU A 102 14.07 -2.90 11.59
N ALA A 103 12.89 -3.43 11.27
CA ALA A 103 12.04 -4.16 12.21
C ALA A 103 12.69 -5.49 12.67
N THR A 104 13.42 -6.17 11.78
CA THR A 104 14.18 -7.37 12.12
C THR A 104 15.29 -7.06 13.14
N ARG A 105 15.94 -5.90 13.04
CA ARG A 105 17.03 -5.51 13.95
C ARG A 105 16.54 -4.97 15.28
N HIS A 106 15.41 -4.29 15.30
CA HIS A 106 14.98 -3.51 16.46
C HIS A 106 13.64 -3.91 17.05
N GLY A 107 12.83 -4.70 16.31
CA GLY A 107 11.47 -5.04 16.69
C GLY A 107 10.55 -3.81 16.74
N ILE A 108 9.40 -3.95 17.36
CA ILE A 108 8.51 -2.84 17.73
C ILE A 108 8.93 -2.38 19.13
N ARG A 109 9.70 -1.30 19.20
CA ARG A 109 10.33 -0.83 20.45
C ARG A 109 9.31 -0.48 21.53
N ASP A 110 8.19 0.11 21.15
CA ASP A 110 7.21 0.63 22.08
C ASP A 110 6.31 -0.48 22.68
N CYS A 111 6.33 -1.68 22.09
CA CYS A 111 5.54 -2.84 22.52
C CYS A 111 6.41 -4.08 22.73
N PRO A 112 7.40 -4.06 23.66
CA PRO A 112 8.38 -5.13 23.77
C PRO A 112 7.80 -6.46 24.27
N ALA A 113 6.77 -6.43 25.13
CA ALA A 113 6.21 -7.64 25.74
C ALA A 113 5.22 -8.36 24.82
N SER A 114 4.31 -7.63 24.21
CA SER A 114 3.32 -8.19 23.29
C SER A 114 2.83 -7.12 22.32
N PHE A 115 2.33 -7.57 21.17
CA PHE A 115 1.75 -6.68 20.17
C PHE A 115 0.71 -7.44 19.37
N SER A 116 -0.43 -6.81 19.13
CA SER A 116 -1.39 -7.28 18.12
C SER A 116 -2.17 -6.09 17.57
N ASP A 117 -2.43 -6.13 16.27
CA ASP A 117 -3.30 -5.19 15.59
C ASP A 117 -4.50 -5.92 15.02
N GLU A 118 -5.65 -5.27 15.08
CA GLU A 118 -6.88 -5.77 14.50
C GLU A 118 -7.66 -4.67 13.78
N ILE A 119 -8.41 -5.07 12.76
CA ILE A 119 -9.31 -4.19 12.04
C ILE A 119 -10.52 -3.89 12.94
N ALA A 120 -10.69 -2.63 13.33
CA ALA A 120 -11.90 -2.17 14.02
C ALA A 120 -13.00 -1.78 13.02
N HIS A 121 -12.62 -1.09 11.94
CA HIS A 121 -13.51 -0.72 10.84
C HIS A 121 -12.72 -0.61 9.54
N ALA A 122 -13.34 -0.88 8.40
CA ALA A 122 -12.75 -0.70 7.08
C ALA A 122 -13.75 -0.11 6.09
N ASN A 123 -13.34 0.93 5.37
CA ASN A 123 -14.04 1.46 4.22
C ASN A 123 -13.19 1.19 2.98
N ILE A 124 -13.71 0.40 2.03
CA ILE A 124 -12.99 -0.11 0.88
C ILE A 124 -13.69 0.36 -0.39
N VAL A 125 -12.93 0.99 -1.28
CA VAL A 125 -13.38 1.39 -2.62
C VAL A 125 -12.54 0.65 -3.64
N THR A 126 -13.18 0.02 -4.62
CA THR A 126 -12.50 -0.76 -5.67
C THR A 126 -12.82 -0.21 -7.05
N TYR A 127 -11.83 -0.27 -7.95
CA TYR A 127 -11.98 0.03 -9.36
C TYR A 127 -11.10 -0.90 -10.19
N GLY A 128 -11.67 -1.98 -10.71
CA GLY A 128 -10.93 -3.01 -11.41
C GLY A 128 -9.81 -3.61 -10.54
N PRO A 129 -8.53 -3.52 -10.96
CA PRO A 129 -7.39 -4.02 -10.20
C PRO A 129 -6.87 -3.04 -9.12
N LEU A 130 -7.48 -1.89 -8.94
CA LEU A 130 -7.11 -0.88 -7.94
C LEU A 130 -8.10 -0.90 -6.77
N ALA A 131 -7.60 -0.75 -5.57
CA ALA A 131 -8.40 -0.52 -4.38
C ALA A 131 -7.73 0.49 -3.44
N ASP A 132 -8.58 1.29 -2.81
CA ASP A 132 -8.23 2.12 -1.66
C ASP A 132 -8.99 1.62 -0.44
N ALA A 133 -8.32 1.51 0.69
CA ALA A 133 -8.93 1.10 1.94
C ALA A 133 -8.51 2.02 3.09
N TRP A 134 -9.49 2.61 3.76
CA TRP A 134 -9.32 3.32 5.01
C TRP A 134 -9.69 2.40 6.16
N VAL A 135 -8.73 2.07 6.99
CA VAL A 135 -8.89 1.10 8.07
C VAL A 135 -8.62 1.77 9.40
N THR A 136 -9.62 1.82 10.27
CA THR A 136 -9.39 2.09 11.68
C THR A 136 -8.90 0.79 12.32
N TYR A 137 -7.71 0.81 12.89
CA TYR A 137 -7.16 -0.33 13.62
C TYR A 137 -7.20 -0.10 15.13
N ARG A 138 -7.17 -1.21 15.86
CA ARG A 138 -6.97 -1.23 17.32
C ARG A 138 -5.71 -2.03 17.61
N ALA A 139 -4.73 -1.38 18.20
CA ALA A 139 -3.46 -1.96 18.61
C ALA A 139 -3.46 -2.29 20.09
N HIS A 140 -3.04 -3.47 20.46
CA HIS A 140 -2.76 -3.89 21.81
C HIS A 140 -1.26 -3.93 22.00
N CYS A 141 -0.74 -3.06 22.83
CA CYS A 141 0.68 -2.86 23.06
C CYS A 141 1.05 -3.24 24.49
N GLY A 142 1.74 -4.35 24.67
CA GLY A 142 2.27 -4.77 25.97
C GLY A 142 3.61 -4.10 26.24
N VAL A 143 3.62 -3.12 27.13
CA VAL A 143 4.84 -2.46 27.60
C VAL A 143 5.57 -3.33 28.62
N ARG A 144 4.80 -4.02 29.47
CA ARG A 144 5.23 -5.03 30.44
C ARG A 144 4.29 -6.22 30.40
N PRO A 145 4.68 -7.40 30.91
CA PRO A 145 3.84 -8.61 30.87
C PRO A 145 2.44 -8.46 31.47
N ASP A 146 2.27 -7.55 32.42
CA ASP A 146 1.04 -7.26 33.16
C ASP A 146 0.36 -5.93 32.76
N SER A 147 0.87 -5.24 31.73
CA SER A 147 0.41 -3.93 31.33
C SER A 147 0.23 -3.85 29.80
N ILE A 148 -1.02 -3.84 29.37
CA ILE A 148 -1.39 -3.67 27.97
C ILE A 148 -2.00 -2.29 27.78
N ALA A 149 -1.40 -1.49 26.90
CA ALA A 149 -1.98 -0.26 26.40
C ALA A 149 -2.78 -0.53 25.12
N ILE A 150 -3.93 0.12 24.97
CA ILE A 150 -4.73 0.06 23.75
C ILE A 150 -4.57 1.40 23.04
N HIS A 151 -4.24 1.34 21.76
CA HIS A 151 -4.13 2.49 20.90
C HIS A 151 -5.02 2.28 19.66
N TYR A 152 -5.51 3.37 19.13
CA TYR A 152 -6.20 3.37 17.83
C TYR A 152 -5.37 4.13 16.82
N GLY A 153 -5.55 3.78 15.56
CA GLY A 153 -4.94 4.48 14.47
C GLY A 153 -5.75 4.34 13.18
N MET A 154 -5.28 5.01 12.16
CA MET A 154 -5.86 4.99 10.83
C MET A 154 -4.79 4.60 9.83
N ASP A 155 -5.06 3.55 9.07
CA ASP A 155 -4.28 3.11 7.93
C ASP A 155 -5.00 3.46 6.63
N ALA A 156 -4.31 4.12 5.71
CA ALA A 156 -4.75 4.33 4.34
C ALA A 156 -3.92 3.45 3.42
N PHE A 157 -4.55 2.39 2.91
CA PHE A 157 -3.93 1.45 2.01
C PHE A 157 -4.26 1.78 0.55
N HIS A 158 -3.26 1.74 -0.31
CA HIS A 158 -3.40 1.60 -1.75
C HIS A 158 -3.05 0.18 -2.14
N LEU A 159 -3.98 -0.55 -2.76
CA LEU A 159 -3.77 -1.94 -3.14
C LEU A 159 -3.91 -2.11 -4.67
N MET A 160 -3.15 -3.04 -5.20
CA MET A 160 -3.23 -3.46 -6.59
C MET A 160 -3.42 -4.96 -6.67
N LYS A 161 -4.30 -5.40 -7.61
CA LYS A 161 -4.48 -6.82 -7.94
C LYS A 161 -3.66 -7.17 -9.17
N HIS A 162 -2.82 -8.19 -9.06
CA HIS A 162 -2.07 -8.72 -10.20
C HIS A 162 -1.97 -10.24 -10.07
N HIS A 163 -2.21 -10.97 -11.17
CA HIS A 163 -2.27 -12.43 -11.18
C HIS A 163 -3.20 -13.04 -10.10
N GLY A 164 -4.32 -12.37 -9.82
CA GLY A 164 -5.31 -12.83 -8.84
C GLY A 164 -5.02 -12.44 -7.39
N GLU A 165 -3.88 -11.82 -7.09
CA GLU A 165 -3.46 -11.46 -5.74
C GLU A 165 -3.57 -9.95 -5.49
N TRP A 166 -4.25 -9.58 -4.41
CA TRP A 166 -4.25 -8.22 -3.87
C TRP A 166 -3.05 -8.03 -2.93
N ARG A 167 -2.23 -7.02 -3.22
CA ARG A 167 -1.12 -6.63 -2.35
C ARG A 167 -1.06 -5.12 -2.20
N VAL A 168 -0.46 -4.67 -1.10
CA VAL A 168 -0.27 -3.26 -0.78
C VAL A 168 0.79 -2.65 -1.71
N ALA A 169 0.42 -1.59 -2.41
CA ALA A 169 1.33 -0.77 -3.22
C ALA A 169 1.85 0.45 -2.43
N GLY A 170 1.12 0.88 -1.42
CA GLY A 170 1.50 1.93 -0.51
C GLY A 170 0.62 1.94 0.73
N LEU A 171 1.20 2.31 1.85
CA LEU A 171 0.54 2.47 3.14
C LEU A 171 0.92 3.81 3.74
N THR A 172 -0.08 4.58 4.15
CA THR A 172 0.12 5.76 5.00
C THR A 172 -0.66 5.54 6.28
N PHE A 173 -0.03 5.76 7.43
CA PHE A 173 -0.71 5.55 8.70
C PHE A 173 -0.46 6.67 9.72
N THR A 174 -1.39 6.80 10.65
CA THR A 174 -1.26 7.67 11.81
C THR A 174 -1.89 7.03 13.04
N MET A 175 -1.41 7.43 14.21
CA MET A 175 -2.02 7.03 15.49
C MET A 175 -2.92 8.15 16.01
N GLU A 176 -3.92 7.75 16.78
CA GLU A 176 -4.77 8.66 17.54
C GLU A 176 -3.94 9.53 18.49
N THR A 177 -4.34 10.78 18.60
CA THR A 177 -3.78 11.71 19.57
C THR A 177 -4.92 12.40 20.31
N PRO A 178 -4.68 13.03 21.46
CA PRO A 178 -5.71 13.80 22.17
C PRO A 178 -6.41 14.85 21.29
N ASP A 179 -5.66 15.44 20.33
CA ASP A 179 -6.16 16.45 19.41
C ASP A 179 -6.80 15.85 18.15
N LEU A 180 -6.60 14.54 17.91
CA LEU A 180 -7.14 13.81 16.76
C LEU A 180 -7.77 12.49 17.22
N PRO A 181 -8.90 12.53 17.96
CA PRO A 181 -9.57 11.31 18.39
C PRO A 181 -10.30 10.62 17.24
N LEU A 182 -10.20 9.30 17.17
CA LEU A 182 -10.80 8.48 16.10
C LEU A 182 -12.28 8.13 16.33
N ASN A 183 -12.86 8.52 17.47
CA ASN A 183 -14.29 8.31 17.77
C ASN A 183 -15.26 8.98 16.77
N ARG A 184 -14.76 9.84 15.90
CA ARG A 184 -15.54 10.48 14.82
C ARG A 184 -15.73 9.56 13.59
N TRP A 185 -15.03 8.43 13.54
CA TRP A 185 -14.98 7.53 12.38
C TRP A 185 -15.56 6.13 12.67
N GLN A 186 -16.18 5.98 13.84
CA GLN A 186 -16.89 4.77 14.25
C GLN A 186 -18.37 4.76 13.82
#